data_bbc63b2d477780d4bdc84907d568c016
#
_entry.id   bbc63b2d477780d4bdc84907d568c016
#
_cell.length_a   1.000
_cell.length_b   1.000
_cell.length_c   1.000
_cell.angle_alpha   90.00
_cell.angle_beta   90.00
_cell.angle_gamma   90.00
#
_symmetry.space_group_name_H-M   'P 1'
#
loop_
_entity.id
_entity.type
_entity.pdbx_description
1 polymer ?
#
loop_
_entity_poly.entity_id
_entity_poly.type
_entity_poly.pdbx_seq_one_letter_code
_entity_poly.pdbx_strand_id
1 'polypeptide(L)'
;RTPLIISGPVPQGDRHEFDELRPKIDRLYNLQRELLGKTLNEAKTLFKQGDLKEGGFKLYQVYRGLPKYKPLIKFLSQDGIRAQLQKTEAHFIQDNNREMPKVDEHLYFVIDEKQNQSDLTDKGIEYLSKGMEDENFFILPDVSTNIGAIENSGKTKEEILQMKEEFFRDFSIKSERIHTLSQLLKAYTLFEKDIEYVVVEGEVKIVDESTGRIMDGRRYSDGLHQAIEAKENVKIEAATQTFATITLQNYFRMYNKLGGMTGTAETEAGEFWEIYKLDVVSIPTNRPILRHDRNDIVFKTNREKYKAVIEEIVRLSQDDKRPVLVGTTNVEISELLSKALKLRGINHNVLNAKLHKSEADIVTEAGKPGAVTIATNMAGRGTDIKLIQEVKESGGL
;
A
#
# COMPACT_ATOMS: atom_id res chain seq x y z
N ARG A 1 9.98 -12.19 3.63
CA ARG A 1 9.84 -11.92 5.09
C ARG A 1 10.59 -10.63 5.42
N THR A 2 9.98 -9.76 6.24
CA THR A 2 10.53 -8.44 6.57
C THR A 2 11.78 -8.59 7.43
N PRO A 3 12.93 -8.02 7.07
CA PRO A 3 14.12 -8.07 7.91
C PRO A 3 13.95 -7.20 9.16
N LEU A 4 14.74 -7.48 10.18
CA LEU A 4 14.99 -6.56 11.28
C LEU A 4 15.91 -5.45 10.78
N ILE A 5 15.56 -4.20 11.05
CA ILE A 5 16.28 -3.02 10.57
C ILE A 5 16.72 -2.21 11.77
N ILE A 6 18.00 -1.86 11.82
CA ILE A 6 18.55 -0.88 12.75
C ILE A 6 18.76 0.40 11.97
N SER A 7 18.03 1.43 12.31
CA SER A 7 18.11 2.74 11.67
C SER A 7 18.21 3.86 12.71
N GLY A 8 18.77 4.97 12.32
CA GLY A 8 18.85 6.17 13.14
C GLY A 8 18.71 7.43 12.30
N PRO A 9 18.47 8.59 12.93
CA PRO A 9 18.35 9.84 12.21
C PRO A 9 19.66 10.22 11.55
N VAL A 10 19.56 10.70 10.30
CA VAL A 10 20.70 11.32 9.61
C VAL A 10 20.77 12.79 10.06
N PRO A 11 21.90 13.29 10.52
CA PRO A 11 22.06 14.72 10.68
C PRO A 11 22.08 15.36 9.28
N GLN A 12 21.00 16.06 8.95
CA GLN A 12 20.76 16.86 7.75
C GLN A 12 20.31 16.14 6.47
N GLY A 13 19.02 16.39 6.13
CA GLY A 13 18.54 16.65 4.79
C GLY A 13 17.78 17.99 4.87
N ASP A 14 17.80 18.79 3.84
CA ASP A 14 17.14 20.08 3.84
C ASP A 14 15.61 19.90 3.85
N ARG A 15 14.99 20.08 5.02
CA ARG A 15 13.55 19.94 5.21
C ARG A 15 12.76 21.02 4.47
N HIS A 16 13.40 22.14 4.15
CA HIS A 16 12.79 23.27 3.47
C HIS A 16 12.37 22.94 2.04
N GLU A 17 13.05 22.01 1.38
CA GLU A 17 12.70 21.64 0.00
C GLU A 17 11.32 21.01 -0.13
N PHE A 18 10.92 20.15 0.81
CA PHE A 18 9.59 19.57 0.82
C PHE A 18 8.51 20.64 1.00
N ASP A 19 8.72 21.59 1.90
CA ASP A 19 7.77 22.69 2.14
C ASP A 19 7.69 23.64 0.95
N GLU A 20 8.80 23.90 0.26
CA GLU A 20 8.86 24.76 -0.93
C GLU A 20 8.16 24.10 -2.14
N LEU A 21 8.40 22.81 -2.38
CA LEU A 21 7.90 22.10 -3.55
C LEU A 21 6.46 21.60 -3.39
N ARG A 22 6.01 21.34 -2.17
CA ARG A 22 4.65 20.86 -1.88
C ARG A 22 3.54 21.69 -2.54
N PRO A 23 3.49 23.03 -2.40
CA PRO A 23 2.41 23.82 -3.02
C PRO A 23 2.39 23.72 -4.54
N LYS A 24 3.56 23.54 -5.16
CA LYS A 24 3.68 23.38 -6.62
C LYS A 24 3.11 22.04 -7.07
N ILE A 25 3.44 20.98 -6.34
CA ILE A 25 2.93 19.62 -6.62
C ILE A 25 1.44 19.51 -6.32
N ASP A 26 0.96 20.09 -5.23
CA ASP A 26 -0.48 20.12 -4.93
C ASP A 26 -1.28 20.78 -6.05
N ARG A 27 -0.80 21.93 -6.55
CA ARG A 27 -1.41 22.63 -7.66
C ARG A 27 -1.34 21.82 -8.96
N LEU A 28 -0.20 21.19 -9.25
CA LEU A 28 -0.03 20.32 -10.42
C LEU A 28 -0.99 19.12 -10.38
N TYR A 29 -1.13 18.49 -9.22
CA TYR A 29 -2.05 17.37 -9.01
C TYR A 29 -3.52 17.80 -9.25
N ASN A 30 -3.91 18.94 -8.72
CA ASN A 30 -5.26 19.48 -8.92
C ASN A 30 -5.53 19.82 -10.39
N LEU A 31 -4.57 20.42 -11.10
CA LEU A 31 -4.66 20.69 -12.55
C LEU A 31 -4.84 19.41 -13.35
N GLN A 32 -4.05 18.39 -13.06
CA GLN A 32 -4.20 17.06 -13.70
C GLN A 32 -5.60 16.48 -13.44
N ARG A 33 -6.08 16.56 -12.21
CA ARG A 33 -7.41 16.05 -11.83
C ARG A 33 -8.54 16.77 -12.56
N GLU A 34 -8.45 18.09 -12.74
CA GLU A 34 -9.42 18.87 -13.50
C GLU A 34 -9.39 18.51 -14.98
N LEU A 35 -8.19 18.42 -15.57
CA LEU A 35 -7.98 18.00 -16.96
C LEU A 35 -8.63 16.62 -17.19
N LEU A 36 -8.32 15.66 -16.35
CA LEU A 36 -8.81 14.29 -16.49
C LEU A 36 -10.31 14.16 -16.24
N GLY A 37 -10.89 15.04 -15.41
CA GLY A 37 -12.33 15.15 -15.25
C GLY A 37 -13.04 15.53 -16.55
N LYS A 38 -12.48 16.48 -17.31
CA LYS A 38 -12.97 16.89 -18.65
C LYS A 38 -12.78 15.77 -19.66
N THR A 39 -11.58 15.20 -19.73
CA THR A 39 -11.23 14.08 -20.64
C THR A 39 -12.12 12.85 -20.42
N LEU A 40 -12.45 12.53 -19.16
CA LEU A 40 -13.36 11.42 -18.84
C LEU A 40 -14.79 11.69 -19.35
N ASN A 41 -15.26 12.92 -19.27
CA ASN A 41 -16.58 13.29 -19.81
C ASN A 41 -16.61 13.23 -21.33
N GLU A 42 -15.53 13.66 -22.01
CA GLU A 42 -15.35 13.48 -23.45
C GLU A 42 -15.38 11.99 -23.82
N ALA A 43 -14.61 11.15 -23.12
CA ALA A 43 -14.62 9.71 -23.34
C ALA A 43 -16.03 9.13 -23.21
N LYS A 44 -16.78 9.47 -22.17
CA LYS A 44 -18.16 9.01 -21.98
C LYS A 44 -19.09 9.42 -23.11
N THR A 45 -18.90 10.62 -23.66
CA THR A 45 -19.69 11.12 -24.79
C THR A 45 -19.38 10.33 -26.06
N LEU A 46 -18.11 10.10 -26.35
CA LEU A 46 -17.65 9.32 -27.49
C LEU A 46 -18.15 7.85 -27.43
N PHE A 47 -18.11 7.22 -26.26
CA PHE A 47 -18.69 5.89 -26.07
C PHE A 47 -20.20 5.85 -26.35
N LYS A 48 -20.95 6.89 -25.95
CA LYS A 48 -22.39 7.00 -26.25
C LYS A 48 -22.66 7.19 -27.75
N GLN A 49 -21.75 7.83 -28.47
CA GLN A 49 -21.80 8.03 -29.93
C GLN A 49 -21.33 6.81 -30.73
N GLY A 50 -20.81 5.79 -30.06
CA GLY A 50 -20.29 4.57 -30.71
C GLY A 50 -18.85 4.66 -31.19
N ASP A 51 -18.15 5.77 -30.94
CA ASP A 51 -16.74 5.91 -31.28
C ASP A 51 -15.86 5.26 -30.18
N LEU A 52 -15.67 3.96 -30.33
CA LEU A 52 -14.90 3.15 -29.39
C LEU A 52 -13.39 3.41 -29.49
N LYS A 53 -12.90 3.87 -30.64
CA LYS A 53 -11.47 4.10 -30.84
C LYS A 53 -11.03 5.37 -30.11
N GLU A 54 -11.64 6.49 -30.43
CA GLU A 54 -11.30 7.77 -29.78
C GLU A 54 -11.73 7.80 -28.32
N GLY A 55 -12.90 7.22 -27.99
CA GLY A 55 -13.35 7.05 -26.61
C GLY A 55 -12.38 6.18 -25.79
N GLY A 56 -11.85 5.11 -26.36
CA GLY A 56 -10.84 4.25 -25.75
C GLY A 56 -9.52 5.00 -25.51
N PHE A 57 -9.08 5.81 -26.47
CA PHE A 57 -7.88 6.65 -26.34
C PHE A 57 -8.01 7.65 -25.17
N LYS A 58 -9.09 8.40 -25.14
CA LYS A 58 -9.38 9.34 -24.03
C LYS A 58 -9.49 8.64 -22.68
N LEU A 59 -10.13 7.47 -22.64
CA LEU A 59 -10.23 6.65 -21.43
C LEU A 59 -8.86 6.19 -20.94
N TYR A 60 -7.97 5.81 -21.87
CA TYR A 60 -6.61 5.38 -21.53
C TYR A 60 -5.75 6.55 -21.03
N GLN A 61 -5.91 7.76 -21.58
CA GLN A 61 -5.28 8.96 -21.02
C GLN A 61 -5.68 9.19 -19.56
N VAL A 62 -6.97 9.06 -19.24
CA VAL A 62 -7.45 9.20 -17.85
C VAL A 62 -6.85 8.14 -16.94
N TYR A 63 -6.78 6.89 -17.41
CA TYR A 63 -6.21 5.78 -16.66
C TYR A 63 -4.70 5.97 -16.41
N ARG A 64 -3.94 6.40 -17.41
CA ARG A 64 -2.52 6.71 -17.29
C ARG A 64 -2.23 7.85 -16.31
N GLY A 65 -3.10 8.86 -16.30
CA GLY A 65 -2.91 10.04 -15.46
C GLY A 65 -3.35 9.87 -14.00
N LEU A 66 -4.47 9.17 -13.73
CA LEU A 66 -5.01 8.91 -12.38
C LEU A 66 -5.80 7.59 -12.36
N PRO A 67 -5.16 6.44 -12.26
CA PRO A 67 -5.83 5.13 -12.30
C PRO A 67 -6.83 4.92 -11.14
N LYS A 68 -6.55 5.46 -9.95
CA LYS A 68 -7.42 5.40 -8.76
C LYS A 68 -8.51 6.48 -8.72
N TYR A 69 -8.73 7.23 -9.82
CA TYR A 69 -9.75 8.28 -9.87
C TYR A 69 -11.17 7.70 -9.72
N LYS A 70 -11.87 8.03 -8.64
CA LYS A 70 -13.20 7.47 -8.31
C LYS A 70 -14.22 7.50 -9.45
N PRO A 71 -14.38 8.63 -10.22
CA PRO A 71 -15.28 8.65 -11.38
C PRO A 71 -14.86 7.72 -12.51
N LEU A 72 -13.55 7.49 -12.71
CA LEU A 72 -13.02 6.52 -13.66
C LEU A 72 -13.37 5.10 -13.22
N ILE A 73 -13.09 4.74 -11.96
CA ILE A 73 -13.41 3.41 -11.42
C ILE A 73 -14.90 3.10 -11.58
N LYS A 74 -15.77 4.07 -11.27
CA LYS A 74 -17.22 3.94 -11.48
C LYS A 74 -17.59 3.75 -12.96
N PHE A 75 -16.87 4.36 -13.89
CA PHE A 75 -17.11 4.18 -15.32
C PHE A 75 -16.60 2.83 -15.80
N LEU A 76 -15.44 2.38 -15.33
CA LEU A 76 -14.87 1.06 -15.64
C LEU A 76 -15.70 -0.13 -15.13
N SER A 77 -16.59 0.10 -14.16
CA SER A 77 -17.53 -0.95 -13.69
C SER A 77 -18.70 -1.22 -14.63
N GLN A 78 -18.89 -0.41 -15.68
CA GLN A 78 -19.91 -0.64 -16.69
C GLN A 78 -19.46 -1.71 -17.69
N ASP A 79 -20.42 -2.49 -18.20
CA ASP A 79 -20.15 -3.59 -19.12
C ASP A 79 -19.41 -3.12 -20.38
N GLY A 80 -18.35 -3.85 -20.75
CA GLY A 80 -17.56 -3.62 -21.96
C GLY A 80 -16.50 -2.50 -21.84
N ILE A 81 -16.63 -1.54 -20.92
CA ILE A 81 -15.69 -0.41 -20.83
C ILE A 81 -14.29 -0.86 -20.42
N ARG A 82 -14.18 -1.78 -19.46
CA ARG A 82 -12.88 -2.32 -19.03
C ARG A 82 -12.19 -3.12 -20.13
N ALA A 83 -12.94 -3.88 -20.89
CA ALA A 83 -12.42 -4.63 -22.05
C ALA A 83 -11.86 -3.69 -23.13
N GLN A 84 -12.57 -2.57 -23.38
CA GLN A 84 -12.10 -1.54 -24.33
C GLN A 84 -10.84 -0.85 -23.84
N LEU A 85 -10.73 -0.53 -22.54
CA LEU A 85 -9.50 0.02 -21.95
C LEU A 85 -8.32 -0.94 -22.19
N GLN A 86 -8.47 -2.21 -21.85
CA GLN A 86 -7.43 -3.22 -22.03
C GLN A 86 -7.01 -3.38 -23.50
N LYS A 87 -7.97 -3.32 -24.43
CA LYS A 87 -7.70 -3.36 -25.86
C LYS A 87 -6.89 -2.15 -26.33
N THR A 88 -7.21 -0.97 -25.82
CA THR A 88 -6.49 0.26 -26.11
C THR A 88 -5.09 0.23 -25.49
N GLU A 89 -4.96 -0.17 -24.22
CA GLU A 89 -3.66 -0.35 -23.55
C GLU A 89 -2.76 -1.30 -24.35
N ALA A 90 -3.27 -2.47 -24.75
CA ALA A 90 -2.53 -3.44 -25.55
C ALA A 90 -2.04 -2.85 -26.89
N HIS A 91 -2.83 -1.99 -27.52
CA HIS A 91 -2.42 -1.31 -28.76
C HIS A 91 -1.23 -0.37 -28.55
N PHE A 92 -1.23 0.44 -27.47
CA PHE A 92 -0.16 1.40 -27.21
C PHE A 92 1.11 0.78 -26.61
N ILE A 93 1.00 -0.40 -25.99
CA ILE A 93 2.17 -1.17 -25.50
C ILE A 93 2.91 -1.90 -26.63
N GLN A 94 2.26 -2.16 -27.77
CA GLN A 94 2.90 -2.76 -28.92
C GLN A 94 4.09 -1.92 -29.40
N ASP A 95 5.01 -2.55 -30.11
CA ASP A 95 6.19 -1.91 -30.71
C ASP A 95 7.07 -1.10 -29.71
N ASN A 96 7.31 -1.69 -28.52
CA ASN A 96 8.13 -1.06 -27.47
C ASN A 96 7.65 0.34 -27.06
N ASN A 97 6.35 0.52 -26.88
CA ASN A 97 5.73 1.78 -26.45
C ASN A 97 5.97 2.98 -27.39
N ARG A 98 6.24 2.74 -28.67
CA ARG A 98 6.57 3.81 -29.63
C ARG A 98 5.50 4.89 -29.74
N GLU A 99 4.24 4.52 -29.54
CA GLU A 99 3.11 5.47 -29.60
C GLU A 99 2.67 6.04 -28.25
N MET A 100 3.28 5.58 -27.16
CA MET A 100 2.94 6.03 -25.81
C MET A 100 3.09 7.55 -25.60
N PRO A 101 4.11 8.24 -26.17
CA PRO A 101 4.22 9.69 -26.06
C PRO A 101 2.97 10.45 -26.50
N LYS A 102 2.20 9.95 -27.48
CA LYS A 102 0.93 10.56 -27.92
C LYS A 102 -0.14 10.55 -26.83
N VAL A 103 -0.13 9.52 -25.97
CA VAL A 103 -1.04 9.40 -24.82
C VAL A 103 -0.64 10.37 -23.72
N ASP A 104 0.66 10.45 -23.46
CA ASP A 104 1.24 11.16 -22.32
C ASP A 104 1.39 12.68 -22.56
N GLU A 105 1.47 13.14 -23.82
CA GLU A 105 1.70 14.54 -24.22
C GLU A 105 0.74 15.55 -23.56
N HIS A 106 -0.50 15.17 -23.33
CA HIS A 106 -1.49 16.06 -22.73
C HIS A 106 -1.50 16.05 -21.20
N LEU A 107 -0.82 15.10 -20.60
CA LEU A 107 -0.76 14.91 -19.15
C LEU A 107 0.38 15.74 -18.54
N TYR A 108 0.26 16.12 -17.30
CA TYR A 108 1.35 16.74 -16.52
C TYR A 108 2.27 15.69 -15.88
N PHE A 109 1.71 14.54 -15.53
CA PHE A 109 2.43 13.37 -15.03
C PHE A 109 1.70 12.09 -15.41
N VAL A 110 2.41 10.99 -15.37
CA VAL A 110 1.90 9.64 -15.62
C VAL A 110 2.16 8.74 -14.42
N ILE A 111 1.28 7.75 -14.24
CA ILE A 111 1.36 6.81 -13.14
C ILE A 111 1.45 5.40 -13.71
N ASP A 112 2.44 4.64 -13.24
CA ASP A 112 2.55 3.20 -13.46
C ASP A 112 2.36 2.47 -12.12
N GLU A 113 1.14 1.97 -11.90
CA GLU A 113 0.82 1.22 -10.68
C GLU A 113 1.60 -0.10 -10.57
N LYS A 114 1.95 -0.73 -11.71
CA LYS A 114 2.67 -2.01 -11.71
C LYS A 114 4.11 -1.85 -11.23
N GLN A 115 4.74 -0.74 -11.60
CA GLN A 115 6.11 -0.41 -11.20
C GLN A 115 6.15 0.46 -9.93
N ASN A 116 4.99 0.88 -9.43
CA ASN A 116 4.86 1.80 -8.29
C ASN A 116 5.66 3.10 -8.52
N GLN A 117 5.54 3.66 -9.73
CA GLN A 117 6.24 4.86 -10.19
C GLN A 117 5.27 5.93 -10.67
N SER A 118 5.69 7.17 -10.53
CA SER A 118 5.02 8.33 -11.08
C SER A 118 6.06 9.28 -11.65
N ASP A 119 5.90 9.64 -12.93
CA ASP A 119 6.87 10.41 -13.66
C ASP A 119 6.24 11.69 -14.23
N LEU A 120 6.99 12.79 -14.19
CA LEU A 120 6.59 14.02 -14.86
C LEU A 120 6.72 13.86 -16.38
N THR A 121 5.78 14.44 -17.09
CA THR A 121 5.89 14.64 -18.55
C THR A 121 6.61 15.97 -18.85
N ASP A 122 6.98 16.18 -20.11
CA ASP A 122 7.57 17.46 -20.55
C ASP A 122 6.68 18.64 -20.18
N LYS A 123 5.36 18.51 -20.33
CA LYS A 123 4.37 19.51 -19.93
C LYS A 123 4.37 19.78 -18.43
N GLY A 124 4.56 18.73 -17.61
CA GLY A 124 4.68 18.87 -16.17
C GLY A 124 5.96 19.59 -15.76
N ILE A 125 7.07 19.27 -16.41
CA ILE A 125 8.37 19.92 -16.22
C ILE A 125 8.28 21.40 -16.61
N GLU A 126 7.75 21.72 -17.77
CA GLU A 126 7.54 23.10 -18.25
C GLU A 126 6.68 23.90 -17.26
N TYR A 127 5.59 23.30 -16.77
CA TYR A 127 4.73 23.97 -15.79
C TYR A 127 5.46 24.29 -14.48
N LEU A 128 6.28 23.37 -13.97
CA LEU A 128 7.01 23.54 -12.71
C LEU A 128 8.19 24.52 -12.87
N SER A 129 8.83 24.54 -14.03
CA SER A 129 9.94 25.44 -14.34
C SER A 129 9.51 26.88 -14.62
N LYS A 130 8.23 27.07 -14.92
CA LYS A 130 7.71 28.38 -15.27
C LYS A 130 7.85 29.40 -14.13
N GLY A 131 8.61 30.44 -14.37
CA GLY A 131 8.92 31.49 -13.39
C GLY A 131 10.12 31.19 -12.50
N MET A 132 10.91 30.17 -12.80
CA MET A 132 12.23 29.92 -12.21
C MET A 132 13.31 30.64 -13.03
N GLU A 133 14.43 31.00 -12.38
CA GLU A 133 15.58 31.62 -13.06
C GLU A 133 16.23 30.66 -14.07
N ASP A 134 16.23 29.35 -13.77
CA ASP A 134 16.70 28.30 -14.67
C ASP A 134 15.50 27.45 -15.15
N GLU A 135 15.07 27.64 -16.38
CA GLU A 135 13.99 26.88 -17.01
C GLU A 135 14.29 25.38 -17.16
N ASN A 136 15.57 24.99 -17.16
CA ASN A 136 16.03 23.61 -17.24
C ASN A 136 16.35 23.03 -15.85
N PHE A 137 15.93 23.67 -14.78
CA PHE A 137 16.29 23.27 -13.42
C PHE A 137 15.90 21.81 -13.10
N PHE A 138 14.79 21.32 -13.62
CA PHE A 138 14.33 19.95 -13.44
C PHE A 138 14.81 18.96 -14.50
N ILE A 139 15.81 19.35 -15.31
CA ILE A 139 16.46 18.48 -16.29
C ILE A 139 17.90 18.27 -15.84
N LEU A 140 18.26 17.01 -15.57
CA LEU A 140 19.65 16.70 -15.23
C LEU A 140 20.56 16.84 -16.45
N PRO A 141 21.65 17.59 -16.34
CA PRO A 141 22.61 17.69 -17.43
C PRO A 141 23.35 16.35 -17.64
N ASP A 142 23.66 16.03 -18.90
CA ASP A 142 24.49 14.86 -19.19
C ASP A 142 25.91 15.07 -18.63
N VAL A 143 26.28 14.24 -17.66
CA VAL A 143 27.54 14.33 -16.94
C VAL A 143 28.73 14.11 -17.89
N SER A 144 28.62 13.12 -18.79
CA SER A 144 29.72 12.77 -19.70
C SER A 144 30.04 13.89 -20.68
N THR A 145 28.98 14.47 -21.28
CA THR A 145 29.10 15.57 -22.23
C THR A 145 29.67 16.83 -21.58
N ASN A 146 29.17 17.18 -20.38
CA ASN A 146 29.63 18.38 -19.68
C ASN A 146 31.06 18.25 -19.14
N ILE A 147 31.42 17.09 -18.57
CA ILE A 147 32.81 16.84 -18.14
C ILE A 147 33.77 16.88 -19.33
N GLY A 148 33.42 16.26 -20.47
CA GLY A 148 34.20 16.33 -21.70
C GLY A 148 34.37 17.75 -22.21
N ALA A 149 33.36 18.59 -22.15
CA ALA A 149 33.45 20.00 -22.51
C ALA A 149 34.37 20.79 -21.57
N ILE A 150 34.29 20.53 -20.24
CA ILE A 150 35.17 21.15 -19.24
C ILE A 150 36.62 20.73 -19.45
N GLU A 151 36.91 19.46 -19.71
CA GLU A 151 38.27 18.95 -19.98
C GLU A 151 38.88 19.52 -21.25
N ASN A 152 38.07 19.72 -22.28
CA ASN A 152 38.49 20.27 -23.57
C ASN A 152 38.46 21.82 -23.64
N SER A 153 38.21 22.51 -22.53
CA SER A 153 38.06 23.97 -22.46
C SER A 153 39.37 24.74 -22.67
N GLY A 154 40.52 24.06 -22.73
CA GLY A 154 41.83 24.69 -22.88
C GLY A 154 42.33 25.49 -21.66
N LYS A 155 41.65 25.35 -20.51
CA LYS A 155 42.01 26.03 -19.25
C LYS A 155 43.09 25.31 -18.47
N THR A 156 43.62 25.95 -17.43
CA THR A 156 44.62 25.34 -16.53
C THR A 156 44.04 24.17 -15.75
N LYS A 157 44.86 23.26 -15.27
CA LYS A 157 44.40 22.10 -14.48
C LYS A 157 43.65 22.50 -13.23
N GLU A 158 44.02 23.62 -12.60
CA GLU A 158 43.38 24.15 -11.40
C GLU A 158 41.97 24.69 -11.72
N GLU A 159 41.83 25.46 -12.81
CA GLU A 159 40.55 25.95 -13.28
C GLU A 159 39.60 24.83 -13.72
N ILE A 160 40.10 23.79 -14.37
CA ILE A 160 39.34 22.60 -14.76
C ILE A 160 38.82 21.88 -13.51
N LEU A 161 39.67 21.74 -12.46
CA LEU A 161 39.25 21.11 -11.21
C LEU A 161 38.15 21.91 -10.53
N GLN A 162 38.30 23.22 -10.44
CA GLN A 162 37.28 24.10 -9.86
C GLN A 162 35.96 24.04 -10.64
N MET A 163 35.99 24.07 -11.96
CA MET A 163 34.79 23.95 -12.80
C MET A 163 34.09 22.59 -12.61
N LYS A 164 34.85 21.52 -12.44
CA LYS A 164 34.27 20.21 -12.13
C LYS A 164 33.60 20.19 -10.76
N GLU A 165 34.23 20.77 -9.75
CA GLU A 165 33.66 20.86 -8.40
C GLU A 165 32.38 21.69 -8.40
N GLU A 166 32.31 22.80 -9.09
CA GLU A 166 31.13 23.63 -9.27
C GLU A 166 30.03 22.88 -10.00
N PHE A 167 30.37 22.19 -11.10
CA PHE A 167 29.41 21.37 -11.84
C PHE A 167 28.82 20.24 -11.00
N PHE A 168 29.66 19.50 -10.26
CA PHE A 168 29.17 18.41 -9.41
C PHE A 168 28.33 18.92 -8.24
N ARG A 169 28.64 20.09 -7.68
CA ARG A 169 27.82 20.72 -6.64
C ARG A 169 26.45 21.10 -7.19
N ASP A 170 26.38 21.75 -8.35
CA ASP A 170 25.13 22.11 -9.00
C ASP A 170 24.31 20.89 -9.40
N PHE A 171 24.97 19.88 -9.96
CA PHE A 171 24.36 18.58 -10.28
C PHE A 171 23.76 17.91 -9.05
N SER A 172 24.47 17.91 -7.92
CA SER A 172 23.98 17.32 -6.66
C SER A 172 22.72 18.03 -6.16
N ILE A 173 22.70 19.36 -6.17
CA ILE A 173 21.55 20.17 -5.77
C ILE A 173 20.34 19.88 -6.68
N LYS A 174 20.54 19.87 -8.01
CA LYS A 174 19.47 19.56 -8.97
C LYS A 174 18.95 18.14 -8.80
N SER A 175 19.83 17.19 -8.62
CA SER A 175 19.48 15.78 -8.41
C SER A 175 18.64 15.58 -7.14
N GLU A 176 19.03 16.23 -6.04
CA GLU A 176 18.31 16.16 -4.77
C GLU A 176 16.91 16.76 -4.88
N ARG A 177 16.77 17.92 -5.51
CA ARG A 177 15.46 18.56 -5.75
C ARG A 177 14.55 17.75 -6.68
N ILE A 178 15.09 17.16 -7.75
CA ILE A 178 14.34 16.27 -8.63
C ILE A 178 13.88 15.03 -7.87
N HIS A 179 14.74 14.49 -7.01
CA HIS A 179 14.38 13.37 -6.15
C HIS A 179 13.26 13.73 -5.18
N THR A 180 13.37 14.85 -4.47
CA THR A 180 12.34 15.37 -3.55
C THR A 180 11.00 15.56 -4.26
N LEU A 181 11.03 16.14 -5.46
CA LEU A 181 9.84 16.34 -6.29
C LEU A 181 9.21 15.01 -6.72
N SER A 182 10.01 14.02 -7.11
CA SER A 182 9.55 12.68 -7.45
C SER A 182 8.88 11.99 -6.25
N GLN A 183 9.45 12.10 -5.04
CA GLN A 183 8.87 11.55 -3.83
C GLN A 183 7.55 12.26 -3.45
N LEU A 184 7.48 13.58 -3.59
CA LEU A 184 6.23 14.32 -3.39
C LEU A 184 5.16 13.88 -4.38
N LEU A 185 5.49 13.81 -5.67
CA LEU A 185 4.56 13.34 -6.70
C LEU A 185 4.06 11.93 -6.38
N LYS A 186 4.95 11.03 -5.98
CA LYS A 186 4.63 9.67 -5.54
C LYS A 186 3.69 9.67 -4.34
N ALA A 187 3.94 10.51 -3.34
CA ALA A 187 3.09 10.64 -2.16
C ALA A 187 1.66 11.10 -2.52
N TYR A 188 1.51 12.01 -3.48
CA TYR A 188 0.20 12.50 -3.92
C TYR A 188 -0.57 11.52 -4.80
N THR A 189 0.14 10.69 -5.59
CA THR A 189 -0.46 9.86 -6.64
C THR A 189 -0.71 8.42 -6.23
N LEU A 190 0.16 7.84 -5.39
CA LEU A 190 0.16 6.41 -5.07
C LEU A 190 -0.23 6.11 -3.61
N PHE A 191 -0.13 7.09 -2.71
CA PHE A 191 -0.39 6.89 -1.28
C PHE A 191 -1.63 7.67 -0.84
N GLU A 192 -2.66 6.96 -0.38
CA GLU A 192 -3.92 7.52 0.12
C GLU A 192 -3.98 7.41 1.65
N LYS A 193 -4.47 8.48 2.29
CA LYS A 193 -4.74 8.50 3.72
C LYS A 193 -5.82 7.47 4.06
N ASP A 194 -5.67 6.82 5.21
CA ASP A 194 -6.55 5.77 5.74
C ASP A 194 -6.51 4.45 4.93
N ILE A 195 -5.61 4.33 3.96
CA ILE A 195 -5.33 3.12 3.19
C ILE A 195 -3.89 2.69 3.42
N GLU A 196 -2.91 3.40 2.84
CA GLU A 196 -1.49 3.08 2.97
C GLU A 196 -0.87 3.66 4.25
N TYR A 197 -1.44 4.74 4.78
CA TYR A 197 -0.99 5.39 6.02
C TYR A 197 -2.15 6.06 6.76
N VAL A 198 -1.93 6.35 8.04
CA VAL A 198 -2.83 7.16 8.89
C VAL A 198 -2.06 8.30 9.52
N VAL A 199 -2.79 9.36 9.91
CA VAL A 199 -2.23 10.45 10.72
C VAL A 199 -2.80 10.34 12.14
N VAL A 200 -1.92 10.04 13.09
CA VAL A 200 -2.28 9.88 14.51
C VAL A 200 -1.38 10.79 15.36
N GLU A 201 -1.97 11.63 16.18
CA GLU A 201 -1.26 12.55 17.08
C GLU A 201 -0.25 13.49 16.36
N GLY A 202 -0.54 13.83 15.09
CA GLY A 202 0.32 14.68 14.27
C GLY A 202 1.49 13.95 13.61
N GLU A 203 1.52 12.62 13.65
CA GLU A 203 2.52 11.76 13.02
C GLU A 203 1.92 10.91 11.92
N VAL A 204 2.66 10.71 10.84
CA VAL A 204 2.32 9.75 9.79
C VAL A 204 2.74 8.35 10.24
N LYS A 205 1.81 7.41 10.23
CA LYS A 205 2.07 6.00 10.57
C LYS A 205 1.68 5.09 9.42
N ILE A 206 2.55 4.16 9.07
CA ILE A 206 2.32 3.20 7.99
C ILE A 206 1.24 2.21 8.38
N VAL A 207 0.36 1.89 7.45
CA VAL A 207 -0.62 0.81 7.58
C VAL A 207 -0.17 -0.36 6.72
N ASP A 208 -0.10 -1.54 7.31
CA ASP A 208 0.18 -2.79 6.59
C ASP A 208 -1.01 -3.16 5.70
N GLU A 209 -0.80 -3.23 4.39
CA GLU A 209 -1.86 -3.51 3.40
C GLU A 209 -2.56 -4.86 3.63
N SER A 210 -1.82 -5.85 4.11
CA SER A 210 -2.33 -7.21 4.31
C SER A 210 -3.14 -7.33 5.60
N THR A 211 -2.67 -6.72 6.68
CA THR A 211 -3.28 -6.86 8.02
C THR A 211 -4.08 -5.64 8.44
N GLY A 212 -3.86 -4.47 7.79
CA GLY A 212 -4.42 -3.17 8.18
C GLY A 212 -3.86 -2.64 9.51
N ARG A 213 -2.81 -3.25 10.06
CA ARG A 213 -2.19 -2.82 11.32
C ARG A 213 -1.30 -1.60 11.12
N ILE A 214 -1.33 -0.71 12.11
CA ILE A 214 -0.37 0.38 12.18
C ILE A 214 0.99 -0.21 12.53
N MET A 215 1.99 0.13 11.75
CA MET A 215 3.38 -0.30 11.95
C MET A 215 4.14 0.81 12.70
N ASP A 216 4.06 0.79 14.04
CA ASP A 216 4.77 1.76 14.86
C ASP A 216 6.28 1.69 14.66
N GLY A 217 6.92 2.86 14.62
CA GLY A 217 8.37 3.00 14.48
C GLY A 217 8.92 2.70 13.08
N ARG A 218 8.07 2.34 12.10
CA ARG A 218 8.48 2.17 10.71
C ARG A 218 8.24 3.43 9.90
N ARG A 219 9.16 3.70 8.99
CA ARG A 219 9.08 4.83 8.05
C ARG A 219 9.34 4.33 6.63
N TYR A 220 8.74 4.97 5.64
CA TYR A 220 9.10 4.75 4.24
C TYR A 220 10.50 5.27 3.98
N SER A 221 11.26 4.59 3.13
CA SER A 221 12.61 4.97 2.73
C SER A 221 12.64 6.12 1.71
N ASP A 222 13.83 6.56 1.41
CA ASP A 222 14.17 7.45 0.28
C ASP A 222 13.42 8.78 0.23
N GLY A 223 13.09 9.36 1.39
CA GLY A 223 12.39 10.65 1.45
C GLY A 223 10.86 10.56 1.27
N LEU A 224 10.31 9.38 0.97
CA LEU A 224 8.87 9.20 0.76
C LEU A 224 8.06 9.50 2.04
N HIS A 225 8.57 9.12 3.21
CA HIS A 225 7.88 9.41 4.46
C HIS A 225 7.77 10.92 4.71
N GLN A 226 8.87 11.65 4.50
CA GLN A 226 8.90 13.11 4.58
C GLN A 226 7.95 13.76 3.55
N ALA A 227 7.87 13.19 2.34
CA ALA A 227 6.94 13.66 1.32
C ALA A 227 5.48 13.50 1.75
N ILE A 228 5.14 12.40 2.43
CA ILE A 228 3.80 12.18 2.98
C ILE A 228 3.55 13.11 4.18
N GLU A 229 4.53 13.31 5.06
CA GLU A 229 4.44 14.28 6.16
C GLU A 229 4.19 15.70 5.62
N ALA A 230 4.91 16.10 4.58
CA ALA A 230 4.69 17.38 3.89
C ALA A 230 3.29 17.47 3.26
N LYS A 231 2.84 16.42 2.57
CA LYS A 231 1.49 16.33 1.97
C LYS A 231 0.40 16.55 3.02
N GLU A 232 0.51 15.90 4.18
CA GLU A 232 -0.47 15.99 5.27
C GLU A 232 -0.31 17.23 6.15
N ASN A 233 0.69 18.08 5.86
CA ASN A 233 0.99 19.29 6.63
C ASN A 233 1.25 19.01 8.11
N VAL A 234 1.93 17.91 8.40
CA VAL A 234 2.43 17.58 9.73
C VAL A 234 3.93 17.87 9.81
N LYS A 235 4.50 17.78 11.02
CA LYS A 235 5.92 18.03 11.22
C LYS A 235 6.75 17.02 10.41
N ILE A 236 7.63 17.55 9.56
CA ILE A 236 8.58 16.73 8.81
C ILE A 236 9.73 16.33 9.72
N GLU A 237 9.93 15.04 9.90
CA GLU A 237 11.03 14.52 10.73
C GLU A 237 12.28 14.24 9.89
N ALA A 238 13.43 14.11 10.58
CA ALA A 238 14.69 13.80 9.92
C ALA A 238 14.61 12.48 9.14
N ALA A 239 15.31 12.41 8.01
CA ALA A 239 15.51 11.16 7.30
C ALA A 239 16.18 10.13 8.21
N THR A 240 15.83 8.86 8.05
CA THR A 240 16.46 7.78 8.78
C THR A 240 17.42 7.03 7.85
N GLN A 241 18.63 6.78 8.32
CA GLN A 241 19.59 5.94 7.63
C GLN A 241 19.56 4.55 8.23
N THR A 242 19.50 3.54 7.39
CA THR A 242 19.64 2.15 7.80
C THR A 242 21.11 1.83 8.04
N PHE A 243 21.49 1.52 9.27
CA PHE A 243 22.85 1.13 9.64
C PHE A 243 23.09 -0.36 9.41
N ALA A 244 22.08 -1.20 9.69
CA ALA A 244 22.19 -2.62 9.51
C ALA A 244 20.82 -3.27 9.27
N THR A 245 20.82 -4.38 8.54
CA THR A 245 19.66 -5.24 8.35
C THR A 245 20.06 -6.69 8.60
N ILE A 246 19.15 -7.44 9.22
CA ILE A 246 19.32 -8.88 9.42
C ILE A 246 17.97 -9.56 9.22
N THR A 247 17.94 -10.70 8.53
CA THR A 247 16.72 -11.50 8.43
C THR A 247 16.41 -12.16 9.78
N LEU A 248 15.14 -12.41 10.07
CA LEU A 248 14.74 -13.13 11.29
C LEU A 248 15.45 -14.48 11.40
N GLN A 249 15.58 -15.20 10.28
CA GLN A 249 16.28 -16.48 10.24
C GLN A 249 17.74 -16.35 10.69
N ASN A 250 18.47 -15.38 10.14
CA ASN A 250 19.86 -15.16 10.52
C ASN A 250 20.01 -14.67 11.96
N TYR A 251 19.08 -13.82 12.41
CA TYR A 251 19.07 -13.35 13.79
C TYR A 251 18.93 -14.49 14.79
N PHE A 252 17.93 -15.36 14.61
CA PHE A 252 17.72 -16.49 15.51
C PHE A 252 18.83 -17.55 15.42
N ARG A 253 19.47 -17.71 14.27
CA ARG A 253 20.64 -18.60 14.13
C ARG A 253 21.88 -18.14 14.89
N MET A 254 21.92 -16.92 15.40
CA MET A 254 23.00 -16.43 16.25
C MET A 254 22.98 -17.04 17.67
N TYR A 255 21.86 -17.60 18.07
CA TYR A 255 21.73 -18.19 19.41
C TYR A 255 22.22 -19.66 19.44
N ASN A 256 23.04 -19.97 20.45
CA ASN A 256 23.54 -21.35 20.65
C ASN A 256 22.45 -22.32 21.13
N LYS A 257 21.46 -21.81 21.88
CA LYS A 257 20.28 -22.56 22.30
C LYS A 257 19.04 -21.84 21.80
N LEU A 258 18.28 -22.54 20.98
CA LEU A 258 17.04 -22.02 20.40
C LEU A 258 15.94 -23.06 20.63
N GLY A 259 14.78 -22.60 21.04
CA GLY A 259 13.59 -23.43 21.20
C GLY A 259 12.35 -22.54 21.11
N GLY A 260 11.20 -23.11 20.82
CA GLY A 260 9.95 -22.41 20.73
C GLY A 260 8.76 -23.34 20.91
N MET A 261 7.58 -22.75 21.05
CA MET A 261 6.32 -23.47 21.15
C MET A 261 5.27 -22.82 20.24
N THR A 262 4.52 -23.63 19.54
CA THR A 262 3.43 -23.20 18.69
C THR A 262 2.43 -24.34 18.50
N GLY A 263 1.18 -24.01 18.23
CA GLY A 263 0.15 -25.01 17.90
C GLY A 263 0.19 -25.52 16.45
N THR A 264 1.09 -25.02 15.61
CA THR A 264 1.10 -25.26 14.14
C THR A 264 2.48 -25.61 13.58
N ALA A 265 3.41 -26.12 14.39
CA ALA A 265 4.78 -26.39 13.94
C ALA A 265 4.91 -27.68 13.10
N GLU A 266 4.03 -28.64 13.27
CA GLU A 266 4.16 -29.97 12.66
C GLU A 266 4.13 -29.92 11.14
N THR A 267 3.26 -29.10 10.57
CA THR A 267 3.17 -28.90 9.10
C THR A 267 4.42 -28.26 8.49
N GLU A 268 5.18 -27.51 9.31
CA GLU A 268 6.37 -26.77 8.90
C GLU A 268 7.67 -27.38 9.45
N ALA A 269 7.62 -28.64 9.93
CA ALA A 269 8.78 -29.32 10.53
C ALA A 269 10.01 -29.34 9.61
N GLY A 270 9.81 -29.52 8.30
CA GLY A 270 10.88 -29.47 7.30
C GLY A 270 11.57 -28.10 7.26
N GLU A 271 10.82 -26.98 7.29
CA GLU A 271 11.37 -25.63 7.32
C GLU A 271 12.16 -25.36 8.59
N PHE A 272 11.65 -25.81 9.75
CA PHE A 272 12.38 -25.68 11.03
C PHE A 272 13.70 -26.43 11.03
N TRP A 273 13.73 -27.61 10.45
CA TRP A 273 14.96 -28.37 10.32
C TRP A 273 15.96 -27.74 9.33
N GLU A 274 15.48 -27.34 8.17
CA GLU A 274 16.37 -26.75 7.15
C GLU A 274 17.03 -25.46 7.62
N ILE A 275 16.26 -24.56 8.25
CA ILE A 275 16.72 -23.22 8.62
C ILE A 275 17.46 -23.23 9.96
N TYR A 276 16.91 -23.88 10.98
CA TYR A 276 17.35 -23.75 12.37
C TYR A 276 17.96 -25.02 12.93
N LYS A 277 17.87 -26.14 12.22
CA LYS A 277 18.24 -27.47 12.71
C LYS A 277 17.49 -27.87 13.99
N LEU A 278 16.22 -27.49 14.08
CA LEU A 278 15.33 -27.81 15.17
C LEU A 278 14.36 -28.91 14.77
N ASP A 279 14.25 -29.94 15.62
CA ASP A 279 13.21 -30.95 15.53
C ASP A 279 11.89 -30.40 16.08
N VAL A 280 10.79 -30.85 15.50
CA VAL A 280 9.44 -30.58 15.99
C VAL A 280 8.93 -31.78 16.76
N VAL A 281 8.60 -31.56 18.03
CA VAL A 281 8.03 -32.60 18.91
C VAL A 281 6.58 -32.23 19.20
N SER A 282 5.65 -33.07 18.76
CA SER A 282 4.24 -32.93 19.08
C SER A 282 3.95 -33.45 20.47
N ILE A 283 3.51 -32.53 21.36
CA ILE A 283 3.12 -32.89 22.73
C ILE A 283 1.60 -33.17 22.72
N PRO A 284 1.17 -34.39 23.09
CA PRO A 284 -0.25 -34.70 23.10
C PRO A 284 -1.00 -33.86 24.14
N THR A 285 -2.28 -33.63 23.87
CA THR A 285 -3.15 -32.86 24.77
C THR A 285 -3.37 -33.61 26.09
N ASN A 286 -3.40 -32.89 27.21
CA ASN A 286 -3.68 -33.47 28.54
C ASN A 286 -5.09 -34.07 28.66
N ARG A 287 -6.07 -33.52 27.90
CA ARG A 287 -7.46 -34.01 27.87
C ARG A 287 -7.83 -34.40 26.43
N PRO A 288 -8.80 -35.34 26.26
CA PRO A 288 -9.31 -35.63 24.92
C PRO A 288 -9.78 -34.42 24.16
N ILE A 289 -9.54 -34.39 22.86
CA ILE A 289 -10.01 -33.32 21.99
C ILE A 289 -11.51 -33.51 21.80
N LEU A 290 -12.30 -32.49 22.19
CA LEU A 290 -13.74 -32.47 22.03
C LEU A 290 -14.18 -31.67 20.77
N ARG A 291 -13.24 -31.00 20.14
CA ARG A 291 -13.50 -30.21 18.91
C ARG A 291 -13.81 -31.16 17.74
N HIS A 292 -14.87 -30.84 17.01
CA HIS A 292 -15.21 -31.52 15.77
C HIS A 292 -14.77 -30.68 14.55
N ASP A 293 -13.71 -31.09 13.89
CA ASP A 293 -13.25 -30.49 12.65
C ASP A 293 -14.11 -31.03 11.50
N ARG A 294 -14.85 -30.16 10.82
CA ARG A 294 -15.66 -30.50 9.66
C ARG A 294 -14.85 -30.39 8.39
N ASN A 295 -15.25 -31.15 7.36
CA ASN A 295 -14.64 -31.04 6.04
C ASN A 295 -14.91 -29.69 5.40
N ASP A 296 -13.99 -29.26 4.54
CA ASP A 296 -14.13 -28.04 3.76
C ASP A 296 -15.33 -28.11 2.82
N ILE A 297 -16.04 -26.98 2.67
CA ILE A 297 -17.14 -26.84 1.73
C ILE A 297 -16.72 -25.94 0.58
N VAL A 298 -16.75 -26.48 -0.62
CA VAL A 298 -16.34 -25.77 -1.83
C VAL A 298 -17.59 -25.22 -2.56
N PHE A 299 -17.56 -23.93 -2.87
CA PHE A 299 -18.63 -23.23 -3.56
C PHE A 299 -18.20 -22.79 -4.97
N LYS A 300 -19.13 -22.75 -5.92
CA LYS A 300 -18.85 -22.27 -7.29
C LYS A 300 -18.59 -20.76 -7.33
N THR A 301 -19.23 -20.00 -6.46
CA THR A 301 -19.15 -18.54 -6.44
C THR A 301 -18.94 -18.00 -5.03
N ASN A 302 -18.25 -16.85 -4.91
CA ASN A 302 -18.12 -16.14 -3.64
C ASN A 302 -19.48 -15.75 -3.03
N ARG A 303 -20.48 -15.46 -3.87
CA ARG A 303 -21.81 -15.12 -3.42
C ARG A 303 -22.49 -16.29 -2.69
N GLU A 304 -22.38 -17.50 -3.23
CA GLU A 304 -22.89 -18.71 -2.57
C GLU A 304 -22.16 -19.00 -1.27
N LYS A 305 -20.83 -18.86 -1.26
CA LYS A 305 -19.99 -19.01 -0.07
C LYS A 305 -20.45 -18.07 1.03
N TYR A 306 -20.53 -16.77 0.76
CA TYR A 306 -20.90 -15.79 1.79
C TYR A 306 -22.35 -15.97 2.27
N LYS A 307 -23.28 -16.38 1.38
CA LYS A 307 -24.64 -16.71 1.77
C LYS A 307 -24.65 -17.87 2.77
N ALA A 308 -23.95 -18.95 2.49
CA ALA A 308 -23.85 -20.12 3.36
C ALA A 308 -23.20 -19.77 4.72
N VAL A 309 -22.12 -18.98 4.70
CA VAL A 309 -21.47 -18.49 5.94
C VAL A 309 -22.45 -17.70 6.82
N ILE A 310 -23.22 -16.79 6.23
CA ILE A 310 -24.17 -15.98 6.98
C ILE A 310 -25.33 -16.83 7.52
N GLU A 311 -25.83 -17.79 6.74
CA GLU A 311 -26.88 -18.73 7.19
C GLU A 311 -26.42 -19.58 8.38
N GLU A 312 -25.19 -20.08 8.34
CA GLU A 312 -24.59 -20.85 9.44
C GLU A 312 -24.38 -19.97 10.70
N ILE A 313 -23.91 -18.73 10.53
CA ILE A 313 -23.79 -17.77 11.66
C ILE A 313 -25.16 -17.55 12.32
N VAL A 314 -26.21 -17.31 11.54
CA VAL A 314 -27.58 -17.11 12.07
C VAL A 314 -28.04 -18.31 12.85
N ARG A 315 -27.92 -19.51 12.27
CA ARG A 315 -28.30 -20.76 12.89
C ARG A 315 -27.62 -20.98 14.24
N LEU A 316 -26.27 -20.88 14.26
CA LEU A 316 -25.49 -21.13 15.47
C LEU A 316 -25.73 -20.07 16.55
N SER A 317 -25.82 -18.79 16.18
CA SER A 317 -25.90 -17.71 17.16
C SER A 317 -27.34 -17.47 17.67
N GLN A 318 -28.35 -17.61 16.81
CA GLN A 318 -29.74 -17.29 17.18
C GLN A 318 -30.51 -18.53 17.61
N ASP A 319 -30.40 -19.64 16.88
CA ASP A 319 -31.15 -20.85 17.18
C ASP A 319 -30.44 -21.66 18.29
N ASP A 320 -29.15 -21.96 18.10
CA ASP A 320 -28.41 -22.78 19.04
C ASP A 320 -27.82 -21.97 20.24
N LYS A 321 -27.92 -20.64 20.22
CA LYS A 321 -27.35 -19.72 21.22
C LYS A 321 -25.84 -19.92 21.47
N ARG A 322 -25.14 -20.47 20.51
CA ARG A 322 -23.68 -20.69 20.60
C ARG A 322 -22.94 -19.42 20.20
N PRO A 323 -21.83 -19.08 20.84
CA PRO A 323 -20.95 -18.06 20.31
C PRO A 323 -20.32 -18.53 18.99
N VAL A 324 -20.04 -17.59 18.10
CA VAL A 324 -19.49 -17.86 16.76
C VAL A 324 -18.30 -16.97 16.50
N LEU A 325 -17.15 -17.60 16.22
CA LEU A 325 -15.95 -16.90 15.76
C LEU A 325 -15.78 -17.10 14.25
N VAL A 326 -15.81 -16.03 13.50
CA VAL A 326 -15.70 -16.05 12.04
C VAL A 326 -14.31 -15.56 11.63
N GLY A 327 -13.46 -16.49 11.17
CA GLY A 327 -12.13 -16.15 10.64
C GLY A 327 -12.19 -15.61 9.21
N THR A 328 -11.53 -14.49 8.94
CA THR A 328 -11.42 -13.90 7.61
C THR A 328 -9.97 -13.70 7.20
N THR A 329 -9.69 -13.77 5.91
CA THR A 329 -8.32 -13.67 5.38
C THR A 329 -7.81 -12.23 5.33
N ASN A 330 -8.70 -11.24 5.21
CA ASN A 330 -8.34 -9.83 5.14
C ASN A 330 -9.44 -8.93 5.74
N VAL A 331 -9.10 -7.65 5.92
CA VAL A 331 -10.00 -6.64 6.49
C VAL A 331 -11.22 -6.40 5.60
N GLU A 332 -11.07 -6.40 4.29
CA GLU A 332 -12.13 -6.13 3.33
C GLU A 332 -13.27 -7.17 3.43
N ILE A 333 -12.91 -8.46 3.52
CA ILE A 333 -13.87 -9.54 3.73
C ILE A 333 -14.58 -9.39 5.09
N SER A 334 -13.86 -9.00 6.15
CA SER A 334 -14.43 -8.78 7.46
C SER A 334 -15.48 -7.66 7.44
N GLU A 335 -15.21 -6.57 6.73
CA GLU A 335 -16.16 -5.45 6.56
C GLU A 335 -17.35 -5.83 5.70
N LEU A 336 -17.15 -6.61 4.63
CA LEU A 336 -18.23 -7.13 3.78
C LEU A 336 -19.21 -8.00 4.57
N LEU A 337 -18.68 -8.97 5.34
CA LEU A 337 -19.50 -9.82 6.20
C LEU A 337 -20.21 -9.01 7.29
N SER A 338 -19.53 -8.04 7.92
CA SER A 338 -20.12 -7.13 8.89
C SER A 338 -21.30 -6.37 8.32
N LYS A 339 -21.19 -5.80 7.12
CA LYS A 339 -22.30 -5.11 6.44
C LYS A 339 -23.47 -6.05 6.18
N ALA A 340 -23.19 -7.28 5.74
CA ALA A 340 -24.23 -8.27 5.45
C ALA A 340 -24.96 -8.74 6.72
N LEU A 341 -24.27 -8.91 7.84
CA LEU A 341 -24.88 -9.25 9.14
C LEU A 341 -25.70 -8.08 9.71
N LYS A 342 -25.23 -6.83 9.59
CA LYS A 342 -26.00 -5.63 9.97
C LYS A 342 -27.32 -5.52 9.21
N LEU A 343 -27.32 -5.80 7.91
CA LEU A 343 -28.53 -5.80 7.08
C LEU A 343 -29.55 -6.86 7.54
N ARG A 344 -29.11 -7.93 8.19
CA ARG A 344 -29.97 -8.97 8.77
C ARG A 344 -30.31 -8.75 10.26
N GLY A 345 -29.87 -7.61 10.83
CA GLY A 345 -30.17 -7.27 12.24
C GLY A 345 -29.38 -8.11 13.25
N ILE A 346 -28.24 -8.72 12.84
CA ILE A 346 -27.42 -9.56 13.73
C ILE A 346 -26.37 -8.69 14.41
N ASN A 347 -26.46 -8.63 15.74
CA ASN A 347 -25.43 -7.98 16.54
C ASN A 347 -24.12 -8.77 16.48
N HIS A 348 -23.03 -8.09 16.18
CA HIS A 348 -21.71 -8.71 16.08
C HIS A 348 -20.60 -7.71 16.36
N ASN A 349 -19.47 -8.22 16.77
CA ASN A 349 -18.23 -7.47 16.93
C ASN A 349 -17.28 -7.77 15.78
N VAL A 350 -16.47 -6.78 15.40
CA VAL A 350 -15.42 -6.94 14.38
C VAL A 350 -14.07 -6.68 15.01
N LEU A 351 -13.22 -7.68 14.97
CA LEU A 351 -11.86 -7.64 15.46
C LEU A 351 -10.93 -7.58 14.24
N ASN A 352 -10.54 -6.39 13.87
CA ASN A 352 -9.57 -6.16 12.80
C ASN A 352 -8.55 -5.10 13.22
N ALA A 353 -7.52 -4.93 12.41
CA ALA A 353 -6.40 -4.09 12.73
C ALA A 353 -6.71 -2.59 12.90
N LYS A 354 -7.89 -2.14 12.48
CA LYS A 354 -8.34 -0.74 12.64
C LYS A 354 -8.88 -0.41 14.05
N LEU A 355 -9.16 -1.42 14.89
CA LEU A 355 -9.90 -1.27 16.14
C LEU A 355 -9.12 -1.74 17.40
N HIS A 356 -7.83 -1.47 17.48
CA HIS A 356 -6.93 -1.96 18.53
C HIS A 356 -7.34 -1.61 19.97
N LYS A 357 -7.92 -0.44 20.22
CA LYS A 357 -8.23 0.02 21.59
C LYS A 357 -9.32 -0.77 22.31
N SER A 358 -10.13 -1.55 21.60
CA SER A 358 -11.24 -2.35 22.17
C SER A 358 -11.02 -3.85 22.02
N GLU A 359 -9.84 -4.31 21.63
CA GLU A 359 -9.56 -5.74 21.35
C GLU A 359 -9.85 -6.62 22.56
N ALA A 360 -9.38 -6.24 23.76
CA ALA A 360 -9.57 -6.97 24.99
C ALA A 360 -11.07 -7.09 25.38
N ASP A 361 -11.82 -6.02 25.18
CA ASP A 361 -13.27 -6.01 25.48
C ASP A 361 -14.03 -6.92 24.51
N ILE A 362 -13.72 -6.84 23.21
CA ILE A 362 -14.31 -7.70 22.17
C ILE A 362 -14.02 -9.18 22.44
N VAL A 363 -12.79 -9.53 22.81
CA VAL A 363 -12.41 -10.91 23.13
C VAL A 363 -13.16 -11.41 24.37
N THR A 364 -13.34 -10.55 25.37
CA THR A 364 -14.11 -10.88 26.58
C THR A 364 -15.56 -11.18 26.26
N GLU A 365 -16.17 -10.42 25.35
CA GLU A 365 -17.55 -10.62 24.90
C GLU A 365 -17.71 -11.87 24.00
N ALA A 366 -16.67 -12.27 23.28
CA ALA A 366 -16.72 -13.36 22.29
C ALA A 366 -17.09 -14.72 22.89
N GLY A 367 -16.89 -14.93 24.19
CA GLY A 367 -17.23 -16.18 24.90
C GLY A 367 -18.66 -16.26 25.46
N LYS A 368 -19.52 -15.24 25.22
CA LYS A 368 -20.90 -15.20 25.71
C LYS A 368 -21.88 -15.92 24.77
N PRO A 369 -23.03 -16.40 25.26
CA PRO A 369 -24.04 -17.07 24.44
C PRO A 369 -24.52 -16.20 23.27
N GLY A 370 -24.57 -16.75 22.07
CA GLY A 370 -25.02 -16.08 20.87
C GLY A 370 -24.15 -14.93 20.38
N ALA A 371 -23.00 -14.69 21.00
CA ALA A 371 -22.06 -13.69 20.56
C ALA A 371 -21.48 -14.03 19.17
N VAL A 372 -21.43 -13.06 18.26
CA VAL A 372 -20.80 -13.22 16.94
C VAL A 372 -19.59 -12.29 16.86
N THR A 373 -18.43 -12.87 16.60
CA THR A 373 -17.16 -12.13 16.46
C THR A 373 -16.52 -12.44 15.11
N ILE A 374 -16.34 -11.43 14.29
CA ILE A 374 -15.60 -11.54 13.03
C ILE A 374 -14.15 -11.10 13.29
N ALA A 375 -13.20 -11.98 13.02
CA ALA A 375 -11.77 -11.69 13.25
C ALA A 375 -10.95 -11.95 11.99
N THR A 376 -9.95 -11.10 11.71
CA THR A 376 -8.93 -11.40 10.72
C THR A 376 -7.88 -12.35 11.32
N ASN A 377 -7.19 -13.13 10.49
CA ASN A 377 -6.21 -14.15 10.92
C ASN A 377 -5.17 -13.67 11.93
N MET A 378 -4.84 -12.37 11.91
CA MET A 378 -3.81 -11.80 12.80
C MET A 378 -4.41 -11.17 14.08
N ALA A 379 -5.71 -10.89 14.10
CA ALA A 379 -6.38 -10.28 15.23
C ALA A 379 -6.67 -11.32 16.32
N GLY A 380 -6.50 -10.95 17.59
CA GLY A 380 -6.71 -11.86 18.71
C GLY A 380 -5.62 -12.91 18.93
N ARG A 381 -4.52 -12.85 18.18
CA ARG A 381 -3.39 -13.78 18.37
C ARG A 381 -2.74 -13.58 19.74
N GLY A 382 -2.63 -14.67 20.53
CA GLY A 382 -2.09 -14.60 21.89
C GLY A 382 -3.13 -14.19 22.95
N THR A 383 -4.39 -13.96 22.57
CA THR A 383 -5.51 -13.70 23.47
C THR A 383 -6.37 -14.95 23.64
N ASP A 384 -6.80 -15.23 24.88
CA ASP A 384 -7.63 -16.38 25.22
C ASP A 384 -9.11 -15.97 25.33
N ILE A 385 -9.98 -16.62 24.56
CA ILE A 385 -11.44 -16.42 24.66
C ILE A 385 -11.96 -17.28 25.81
N LYS A 386 -12.33 -16.66 26.92
CA LYS A 386 -12.87 -17.33 28.09
C LYS A 386 -14.36 -17.64 27.89
N LEU A 387 -14.68 -18.90 27.74
CA LEU A 387 -16.08 -19.36 27.67
C LEU A 387 -16.70 -19.39 29.07
N ILE A 388 -17.91 -18.88 29.19
CA ILE A 388 -18.70 -19.04 30.42
C ILE A 388 -19.18 -20.47 30.56
N GLN A 389 -19.56 -20.88 31.78
CA GLN A 389 -19.89 -22.27 32.11
C GLN A 389 -21.06 -22.80 31.26
N GLU A 390 -22.11 -22.02 31.09
CA GLU A 390 -23.27 -22.32 30.26
C GLU A 390 -22.91 -22.68 28.81
N VAL A 391 -21.98 -21.90 28.21
CA VAL A 391 -21.49 -22.14 26.85
C VAL A 391 -20.66 -23.40 26.76
N LYS A 392 -19.84 -23.72 27.80
CA LYS A 392 -19.07 -24.97 27.82
C LYS A 392 -19.97 -26.21 27.87
N GLU A 393 -21.07 -26.12 28.61
CA GLU A 393 -22.07 -27.21 28.76
C GLU A 393 -22.93 -27.38 27.52
N SER A 394 -23.17 -26.28 26.75
CA SER A 394 -23.95 -26.30 25.50
C SER A 394 -23.14 -26.66 24.25
N GLY A 395 -21.88 -27.03 24.39
CA GLY A 395 -21.03 -27.51 23.30
C GLY A 395 -19.94 -26.54 22.86
N GLY A 396 -19.74 -25.42 23.56
CA GLY A 396 -18.63 -24.49 23.35
C GLY A 396 -18.82 -23.52 22.17
N LEU A 397 -17.70 -22.93 21.76
CA LEU A 397 -17.63 -21.96 20.64
C LEU A 397 -17.43 -22.72 19.33
#